data_96735c0af39d2a94fcf039ea340f1c38
#
_entry.id   96735c0af39d2a94fcf039ea340f1c38
#
_cell.length_a   1.000
_cell.length_b   1.000
_cell.length_c   1.000
_cell.angle_alpha   90.00
_cell.angle_beta   90.00
_cell.angle_gamma   90.00
#
_symmetry.space_group_name_H-M   'P 1'
#
loop_
_entity.id
_entity.type
_entity.pdbx_description
1 polymer ?
#
loop_
_entity_poly.entity_id
_entity_poly.type
_entity_poly.pdbx_seq_one_letter_code
_entity_poly.pdbx_strand_id
1 'polypeptide(L)'
;MDAADRKKLLLADDEFLWETCAADFRKGTGNGGQKLNKTSSAVRIFHPETGITVNCLESRSQSVNRHLALKKLRFRIACSERCELTGQEAFKLEPAPSVSNKNYPNWIAETFDHLAAAGWDLKEAALKLGTSRSKLTKLLQRDDSLWREFLHQSTKKNTDQNR
;
A
#
# COMPACT_ATOMS: atom_id res chain seq x y z
N MET A 1 5.01 1.60 -14.43
CA MET A 1 4.74 2.94 -13.82
C MET A 1 6.06 3.50 -13.31
N ASP A 2 6.38 4.74 -13.61
CA ASP A 2 7.57 5.39 -13.04
C ASP A 2 7.29 5.99 -11.64
N ALA A 3 8.32 6.52 -10.97
CA ALA A 3 8.19 7.03 -9.60
C ALA A 3 7.32 8.29 -9.52
N ALA A 4 7.34 9.14 -10.57
CA ALA A 4 6.54 10.37 -10.61
C ALA A 4 5.05 10.05 -10.83
N ASP A 5 4.75 9.13 -11.72
CA ASP A 5 3.37 8.66 -11.98
C ASP A 5 2.80 7.95 -10.75
N ARG A 6 3.58 7.07 -10.12
CA ARG A 6 3.18 6.42 -8.86
C ARG A 6 2.89 7.45 -7.77
N LYS A 7 3.77 8.43 -7.58
CA LYS A 7 3.57 9.50 -6.60
C LYS A 7 2.30 10.30 -6.88
N LYS A 8 2.08 10.68 -8.14
CA LYS A 8 0.87 11.39 -8.58
C LYS A 8 -0.38 10.59 -8.23
N LEU A 9 -0.39 9.28 -8.53
CA LEU A 9 -1.50 8.39 -8.23
C LEU A 9 -1.75 8.23 -6.74
N LEU A 10 -0.69 8.04 -5.92
CA LEU A 10 -0.79 7.87 -4.47
C LEU A 10 -1.28 9.13 -3.75
N LEU A 11 -0.96 10.33 -4.27
CA LEU A 11 -1.34 11.62 -3.70
C LEU A 11 -2.63 12.21 -4.30
N ALA A 12 -3.18 11.60 -5.35
CA ALA A 12 -4.43 12.00 -5.96
C ALA A 12 -5.58 12.04 -4.93
N ASP A 13 -6.62 12.82 -5.19
CA ASP A 13 -7.84 12.76 -4.40
C ASP A 13 -8.62 11.46 -4.66
N ASP A 14 -9.66 11.23 -3.88
CA ASP A 14 -10.45 10.00 -3.97
C ASP A 14 -11.27 9.93 -5.26
N GLU A 15 -11.71 11.07 -5.80
CA GLU A 15 -12.49 11.11 -7.04
C GLU A 15 -11.61 10.75 -8.24
N PHE A 16 -10.44 11.37 -8.37
CA PHE A 16 -9.50 11.03 -9.44
C PHE A 16 -9.10 9.55 -9.40
N LEU A 17 -8.72 9.05 -8.21
CA LEU A 17 -8.33 7.63 -8.08
C LEU A 17 -9.50 6.69 -8.38
N TRP A 18 -10.72 7.08 -8.03
CA TRP A 18 -11.92 6.31 -8.33
C TRP A 18 -12.17 6.21 -9.83
N GLU A 19 -12.02 7.30 -10.58
CA GLU A 19 -12.20 7.35 -12.03
C GLU A 19 -11.20 6.47 -12.79
N THR A 20 -10.02 6.21 -12.23
CA THR A 20 -9.03 5.29 -12.80
C THR A 20 -9.36 3.81 -12.57
N CYS A 21 -10.37 3.51 -11.75
CA CYS A 21 -10.75 2.15 -11.36
C CYS A 21 -12.01 1.67 -12.07
N ALA A 22 -12.06 0.39 -12.39
CA ALA A 22 -13.32 -0.32 -12.66
C ALA A 22 -13.93 -0.74 -11.32
N ALA A 23 -15.18 -0.33 -11.06
CA ALA A 23 -15.88 -0.60 -9.81
C ALA A 23 -17.06 -1.55 -10.01
N ASP A 24 -17.26 -2.46 -9.06
CA ASP A 24 -18.38 -3.40 -8.99
C ASP A 24 -18.97 -3.38 -7.57
N PHE A 25 -20.30 -3.29 -7.49
CA PHE A 25 -21.03 -3.25 -6.23
C PHE A 25 -21.78 -4.56 -6.04
N ARG A 26 -21.52 -5.24 -4.94
CA ARG A 26 -22.12 -6.55 -4.65
C ARG A 26 -22.91 -6.53 -3.34
N LYS A 27 -23.89 -7.43 -3.27
CA LYS A 27 -24.53 -7.75 -1.99
C LYS A 27 -23.51 -8.46 -1.11
N GLY A 28 -23.44 -8.07 0.17
CA GLY A 28 -22.60 -8.77 1.13
C GLY A 28 -23.12 -10.21 1.32
N THR A 29 -22.23 -11.19 1.20
CA THR A 29 -22.52 -12.59 1.57
C THR A 29 -21.98 -12.85 2.97
N GLY A 30 -22.82 -13.23 3.91
CA GLY A 30 -22.44 -13.57 5.29
C GLY A 30 -23.65 -13.78 6.19
N ASN A 31 -23.42 -14.31 7.39
CA ASN A 31 -24.43 -14.54 8.44
C ASN A 31 -25.01 -13.24 9.03
N GLY A 32 -25.16 -12.20 8.23
CA GLY A 32 -25.75 -10.92 8.61
C GLY A 32 -27.23 -10.83 8.25
N GLY A 33 -28.03 -10.22 9.12
CA GLY A 33 -29.48 -10.12 9.00
C GLY A 33 -30.00 -9.55 7.67
N GLN A 34 -31.32 -9.57 7.49
CA GLN A 34 -32.06 -9.25 6.26
C GLN A 34 -31.60 -7.96 5.51
N LYS A 35 -31.06 -6.96 6.23
CA LYS A 35 -30.57 -5.70 5.65
C LYS A 35 -29.25 -5.87 4.88
N LEU A 36 -28.36 -6.77 5.32
CA LEU A 36 -27.09 -7.07 4.63
C LEU A 36 -27.34 -7.72 3.25
N ASN A 37 -28.38 -8.55 3.16
CA ASN A 37 -28.73 -9.27 1.94
C ASN A 37 -29.55 -8.42 0.94
N LYS A 38 -30.07 -7.25 1.38
CA LYS A 38 -30.87 -6.35 0.53
C LYS A 38 -30.07 -5.17 -0.05
N THR A 39 -28.92 -4.79 0.54
CA THR A 39 -28.14 -3.62 0.11
C THR A 39 -26.80 -4.05 -0.50
N SER A 40 -26.47 -3.51 -1.69
CA SER A 40 -25.18 -3.70 -2.35
C SER A 40 -24.11 -2.81 -1.72
N SER A 41 -23.76 -3.08 -0.45
CA SER A 41 -22.77 -2.28 0.28
C SER A 41 -21.31 -2.73 0.05
N ALA A 42 -21.09 -3.94 -0.45
CA ALA A 42 -19.74 -4.42 -0.79
C ALA A 42 -19.22 -3.69 -2.04
N VAL A 43 -18.02 -3.18 -1.94
CA VAL A 43 -17.32 -2.47 -3.00
C VAL A 43 -16.13 -3.30 -3.43
N ARG A 44 -16.07 -3.63 -4.72
CA ARG A 44 -14.89 -4.20 -5.37
C ARG A 44 -14.38 -3.19 -6.39
N ILE A 45 -13.10 -2.87 -6.31
CA ILE A 45 -12.43 -2.02 -7.31
C ILE A 45 -11.27 -2.77 -7.93
N PHE A 46 -11.05 -2.52 -9.21
CA PHE A 46 -9.91 -3.02 -9.98
C PHE A 46 -9.23 -1.82 -10.63
N HIS A 47 -7.94 -1.67 -10.39
CA HIS A 47 -7.12 -0.63 -11.01
C HIS A 47 -6.37 -1.23 -12.21
N PRO A 48 -6.76 -0.89 -13.48
CA PRO A 48 -6.24 -1.57 -14.67
C PRO A 48 -4.73 -1.44 -14.84
N GLU A 49 -4.18 -0.25 -14.57
CA GLU A 49 -2.76 0.03 -14.77
C GLU A 49 -1.84 -0.82 -13.87
N THR A 50 -2.26 -1.07 -12.61
CA THR A 50 -1.47 -1.89 -11.66
C THR A 50 -1.95 -3.33 -11.57
N GLY A 51 -3.09 -3.68 -12.17
CA GLY A 51 -3.70 -5.00 -12.03
C GLY A 51 -4.24 -5.32 -10.63
N ILE A 52 -4.23 -4.36 -9.71
CA ILE A 52 -4.60 -4.56 -8.31
C ILE A 52 -6.12 -4.56 -8.14
N THR A 53 -6.63 -5.61 -7.47
CA THR A 53 -8.04 -5.69 -7.08
C THR A 53 -8.17 -5.55 -5.56
N VAL A 54 -9.13 -4.74 -5.11
CA VAL A 54 -9.48 -4.56 -3.70
C VAL A 54 -10.95 -4.83 -3.48
N ASN A 55 -11.26 -5.59 -2.42
CA ASN A 55 -12.64 -5.80 -1.94
C ASN A 55 -12.77 -5.15 -0.57
N CYS A 56 -13.90 -4.47 -0.33
CA CYS A 56 -14.21 -3.86 0.95
C CYS A 56 -15.68 -4.07 1.32
N LEU A 57 -15.91 -4.63 2.51
CA LEU A 57 -17.23 -4.85 3.13
C LEU A 57 -17.11 -4.66 4.64
N GLU A 58 -16.52 -3.56 5.08
CA GLU A 58 -16.28 -3.30 6.52
C GLU A 58 -17.41 -2.50 7.16
N SER A 59 -18.21 -1.81 6.34
CA SER A 59 -19.33 -0.99 6.78
C SER A 59 -20.64 -1.39 6.08
N ARG A 60 -21.74 -1.02 6.69
CA ARG A 60 -23.09 -1.08 6.07
C ARG A 60 -23.28 0.04 5.04
N SER A 61 -22.44 1.05 5.05
CA SER A 61 -22.46 2.19 4.11
C SER A 61 -21.57 1.92 2.93
N GLN A 62 -22.13 1.96 1.72
CA GLN A 62 -21.40 1.82 0.47
C GLN A 62 -20.34 2.94 0.29
N SER A 63 -20.70 4.19 0.67
CA SER A 63 -19.77 5.32 0.58
C SER A 63 -18.56 5.17 1.50
N VAL A 64 -18.77 4.65 2.71
CA VAL A 64 -17.65 4.34 3.63
C VAL A 64 -16.80 3.22 3.06
N ASN A 65 -17.39 2.16 2.51
CA ASN A 65 -16.64 1.08 1.89
C ASN A 65 -15.88 1.53 0.63
N ARG A 66 -16.42 2.49 -0.15
CA ARG A 66 -15.71 3.12 -1.28
C ARG A 66 -14.43 3.82 -0.79
N HIS A 67 -14.54 4.67 0.22
CA HIS A 67 -13.38 5.37 0.79
C HIS A 67 -12.34 4.38 1.34
N LEU A 68 -12.77 3.36 2.09
CA LEU A 68 -11.87 2.33 2.62
C LEU A 68 -11.22 1.49 1.52
N ALA A 69 -11.94 1.19 0.44
CA ALA A 69 -11.38 0.48 -0.71
C ALA A 69 -10.27 1.29 -1.39
N LEU A 70 -10.45 2.60 -1.58
CA LEU A 70 -9.41 3.48 -2.13
C LEU A 70 -8.20 3.60 -1.20
N LYS A 71 -8.40 3.68 0.11
CA LYS A 71 -7.31 3.65 1.09
C LYS A 71 -6.51 2.35 1.00
N LYS A 72 -7.19 1.20 0.91
CA LYS A 72 -6.54 -0.10 0.71
C LYS A 72 -5.81 -0.19 -0.62
N LEU A 73 -6.39 0.37 -1.69
CA LEU A 73 -5.75 0.41 -3.01
C LEU A 73 -4.44 1.18 -2.97
N ARG A 74 -4.43 2.40 -2.40
CA ARG A 74 -3.20 3.20 -2.23
C ARG A 74 -2.13 2.43 -1.45
N PHE A 75 -2.52 1.78 -0.35
CA PHE A 75 -1.59 0.96 0.43
C PHE A 75 -1.00 -0.18 -0.41
N ARG A 76 -1.83 -0.92 -1.16
CA ARG A 76 -1.36 -2.02 -2.02
C ARG A 76 -0.45 -1.53 -3.14
N ILE A 77 -0.80 -0.43 -3.82
CA ILE A 77 0.05 0.19 -4.85
C ILE A 77 1.41 0.55 -4.23
N ALA A 78 1.41 1.22 -3.07
CA ALA A 78 2.63 1.61 -2.37
C ALA A 78 3.52 0.41 -1.99
N CYS A 79 2.93 -0.74 -1.66
CA CYS A 79 3.65 -1.95 -1.29
C CYS A 79 4.07 -2.82 -2.48
N SER A 80 3.35 -2.80 -3.61
CA SER A 80 3.58 -3.71 -4.74
C SER A 80 4.37 -3.08 -5.87
N GLU A 81 4.06 -1.82 -6.21
CA GLU A 81 4.70 -1.12 -7.32
C GLU A 81 6.09 -0.63 -6.90
N ARG A 82 7.13 -1.22 -7.50
CA ARG A 82 8.52 -0.86 -7.25
C ARG A 82 9.05 0.03 -8.36
N CYS A 83 9.83 1.05 -7.97
CA CYS A 83 10.55 1.89 -8.89
C CYS A 83 12.05 1.72 -8.65
N GLU A 84 12.81 1.70 -9.74
CA GLU A 84 14.26 1.71 -9.63
C GLU A 84 14.72 3.05 -9.07
N LEU A 85 15.68 3.00 -8.17
CA LEU A 85 16.34 4.18 -7.64
C LEU A 85 17.35 4.67 -8.68
N THR A 86 16.93 5.64 -9.49
CA THR A 86 17.81 6.29 -10.47
C THR A 86 18.52 7.46 -9.81
N GLY A 87 19.83 7.30 -9.55
CA GLY A 87 20.69 8.39 -9.12
C GLY A 87 21.18 8.31 -7.68
N GLN A 88 22.20 9.12 -7.40
CA GLN A 88 22.83 9.27 -6.09
C GLN A 88 22.03 10.17 -5.12
N GLU A 89 20.72 10.24 -5.29
CA GLU A 89 19.91 10.93 -4.30
C GLU A 89 20.02 10.14 -2.99
N ALA A 90 20.84 10.66 -2.08
CA ALA A 90 20.83 10.20 -0.70
C ALA A 90 19.46 10.49 -0.12
N PHE A 91 18.54 9.55 -0.32
CA PHE A 91 17.21 9.62 0.25
C PHE A 91 17.39 9.60 1.77
N LYS A 92 17.24 10.75 2.37
CA LYS A 92 17.18 10.83 3.82
C LYS A 92 15.78 10.42 4.22
N LEU A 93 15.68 9.34 4.99
CA LEU A 93 14.38 8.89 5.48
C LEU A 93 13.72 10.05 6.25
N GLU A 94 12.76 10.70 5.60
CA GLU A 94 11.93 11.69 6.25
C GLU A 94 11.20 11.06 7.44
N PRO A 95 10.91 11.82 8.51
CA PRO A 95 10.08 11.31 9.59
C PRO A 95 8.80 10.71 9.02
N ALA A 96 8.51 9.45 9.37
CA ALA A 96 7.31 8.79 8.89
C ALA A 96 6.06 9.62 9.25
N PRO A 97 5.25 10.02 8.27
CA PRO A 97 4.00 10.70 8.56
C PRO A 97 3.07 9.77 9.36
N SER A 98 2.04 10.31 9.99
CA SER A 98 1.01 9.48 10.64
C SER A 98 0.30 8.60 9.60
N VAL A 99 -0.22 7.46 10.02
CA VAL A 99 -0.95 6.51 9.14
C VAL A 99 -2.17 7.15 8.45
N SER A 100 -2.74 8.20 9.06
CA SER A 100 -3.85 8.98 8.50
C SER A 100 -3.41 10.11 7.57
N ASN A 101 -2.12 10.38 7.48
CA ASN A 101 -1.60 11.46 6.64
C ASN A 101 -1.70 11.09 5.15
N LYS A 102 -2.09 12.04 4.31
CA LYS A 102 -2.18 11.88 2.86
C LYS A 102 -0.87 11.39 2.21
N ASN A 103 0.27 11.80 2.77
CA ASN A 103 1.59 11.41 2.24
C ASN A 103 2.06 10.03 2.71
N TYR A 104 1.33 9.36 3.61
CA TYR A 104 1.76 8.07 4.16
C TYR A 104 1.95 6.98 3.10
N PRO A 105 1.04 6.79 2.11
CA PRO A 105 1.26 5.82 1.05
C PRO A 105 2.51 6.11 0.20
N ASN A 106 2.80 7.38 -0.10
CA ASN A 106 4.00 7.74 -0.84
C ASN A 106 5.28 7.46 -0.02
N TRP A 107 5.27 7.76 1.28
CA TRP A 107 6.37 7.42 2.19
C TRP A 107 6.62 5.89 2.24
N ILE A 108 5.55 5.08 2.26
CA ILE A 108 5.66 3.62 2.17
C ILE A 108 6.35 3.21 0.87
N ALA A 109 5.89 3.74 -0.26
CA ALA A 109 6.41 3.39 -1.58
C ALA A 109 7.90 3.69 -1.70
N GLU A 110 8.34 4.89 -1.30
CA GLU A 110 9.74 5.30 -1.29
C GLU A 110 10.59 4.43 -0.34
N THR A 111 10.09 4.17 0.87
CA THR A 111 10.77 3.30 1.85
C THR A 111 10.94 1.87 1.31
N PHE A 112 9.91 1.34 0.65
CA PHE A 112 9.93 -0.01 0.08
C PHE A 112 10.83 -0.11 -1.15
N ASP A 113 11.00 0.95 -1.94
CA ASP A 113 11.98 0.98 -3.02
C ASP A 113 13.41 0.84 -2.48
N HIS A 114 13.73 1.55 -1.39
CA HIS A 114 15.03 1.42 -0.73
C HIS A 114 15.24 0.05 -0.08
N LEU A 115 14.19 -0.52 0.52
CA LEU A 115 14.23 -1.88 1.05
C LEU A 115 14.46 -2.91 -0.04
N ALA A 116 13.78 -2.77 -1.19
CA ALA A 116 13.95 -3.65 -2.34
C ALA A 116 15.36 -3.54 -2.93
N ALA A 117 15.89 -2.32 -3.12
CA ALA A 117 17.25 -2.05 -3.58
C ALA A 117 18.34 -2.55 -2.62
N ALA A 118 18.03 -2.67 -1.33
CA ALA A 118 18.88 -3.29 -0.31
C ALA A 118 18.61 -4.81 -0.17
N GLY A 119 17.81 -5.36 -1.07
CA GLY A 119 17.44 -6.76 -1.02
C GLY A 119 16.66 -7.16 0.22
N TRP A 120 15.84 -6.28 0.76
CA TRP A 120 15.03 -6.48 1.97
C TRP A 120 15.86 -6.69 3.24
N ASP A 121 17.17 -6.42 3.19
CA ASP A 121 18.02 -6.38 4.38
C ASP A 121 17.84 -5.05 5.12
N LEU A 122 17.35 -5.13 6.36
CA LEU A 122 17.08 -3.94 7.18
C LEU A 122 18.34 -3.16 7.57
N LYS A 123 19.50 -3.83 7.68
CA LYS A 123 20.74 -3.18 8.03
C LYS A 123 21.28 -2.37 6.85
N GLU A 124 21.30 -2.98 5.67
CA GLU A 124 21.72 -2.33 4.43
C GLU A 124 20.79 -1.19 4.04
N ALA A 125 19.45 -1.40 4.14
CA ALA A 125 18.47 -0.37 3.87
C ALA A 125 18.62 0.82 4.84
N ALA A 126 18.79 0.55 6.12
CA ALA A 126 18.97 1.60 7.13
C ALA A 126 20.22 2.43 6.88
N LEU A 127 21.31 1.82 6.46
CA LEU A 127 22.55 2.52 6.10
C LEU A 127 22.31 3.49 4.92
N LYS A 128 21.66 3.00 3.84
CA LYS A 128 21.34 3.81 2.65
C LYS A 128 20.36 4.95 2.98
N LEU A 129 19.44 4.72 3.92
CA LEU A 129 18.45 5.70 4.39
C LEU A 129 18.99 6.67 5.45
N GLY A 130 20.27 6.61 5.80
CA GLY A 130 20.87 7.48 6.83
C GLY A 130 20.26 7.31 8.23
N THR A 131 19.80 6.10 8.56
CA THR A 131 19.14 5.79 9.83
C THR A 131 19.72 4.53 10.48
N SER A 132 19.26 4.16 11.66
CA SER A 132 19.63 2.90 12.31
C SER A 132 18.62 1.79 11.99
N ARG A 133 19.07 0.53 11.96
CA ARG A 133 18.21 -0.65 11.84
C ARG A 133 17.05 -0.61 12.84
N SER A 134 17.34 -0.32 14.12
CA SER A 134 16.32 -0.28 15.17
C SER A 134 15.26 0.80 14.92
N LYS A 135 15.67 1.97 14.42
CA LYS A 135 14.73 3.05 14.08
C LYS A 135 13.86 2.67 12.87
N LEU A 136 14.46 2.12 11.82
CA LEU A 136 13.72 1.64 10.64
C LEU A 136 12.72 0.54 11.02
N THR A 137 13.14 -0.45 11.83
CA THR A 137 12.25 -1.51 12.33
C THR A 137 11.06 -0.93 13.09
N LYS A 138 11.30 0.00 14.04
CA LYS A 138 10.22 0.65 14.79
C LYS A 138 9.26 1.43 13.90
N LEU A 139 9.76 2.09 12.84
CA LEU A 139 8.92 2.81 11.89
C LEU A 139 8.00 1.86 11.10
N LEU A 140 8.52 0.72 10.64
CA LEU A 140 7.71 -0.28 9.94
C LEU A 140 6.69 -0.96 10.88
N GLN A 141 7.05 -1.19 12.14
CA GLN A 141 6.17 -1.80 13.15
C GLN A 141 5.07 -0.88 13.69
N ARG A 142 5.07 0.42 13.35
CA ARG A 142 3.98 1.34 13.71
C ARG A 142 2.65 0.99 13.03
N ASP A 143 2.70 0.27 11.94
CA ASP A 143 1.55 -0.21 11.19
C ASP A 143 1.70 -1.73 10.99
N ASP A 144 0.83 -2.51 11.63
CA ASP A 144 0.85 -3.97 11.55
C ASP A 144 0.71 -4.48 10.11
N SER A 145 -0.03 -3.77 9.26
CA SER A 145 -0.21 -4.15 7.86
C SER A 145 1.09 -3.95 7.09
N LEU A 146 1.79 -2.83 7.35
CA LEU A 146 3.07 -2.54 6.75
C LEU A 146 4.15 -3.53 7.18
N TRP A 147 4.20 -3.86 8.48
CA TRP A 147 5.14 -4.84 9.01
C TRP A 147 4.93 -6.24 8.40
N ARG A 148 3.68 -6.69 8.30
CA ARG A 148 3.34 -7.97 7.65
C ARG A 148 3.75 -7.99 6.18
N GLU A 149 3.52 -6.89 5.46
CA GLU A 149 3.91 -6.79 4.06
C GLU A 149 5.44 -6.82 3.89
N PHE A 150 6.18 -6.11 4.74
CA PHE A 150 7.65 -6.19 4.77
C PHE A 150 8.13 -7.63 5.00
N LEU A 151 7.59 -8.35 5.98
CA LEU A 151 7.94 -9.75 6.25
C LEU A 151 7.63 -10.65 5.06
N HIS A 152 6.48 -10.47 4.40
CA HIS A 152 6.10 -11.21 3.20
C HIS A 152 7.10 -11.02 2.07
N GLN A 153 7.49 -9.77 1.77
CA GLN A 153 8.45 -9.46 0.71
C GLN A 153 9.86 -9.99 1.02
N SER A 154 10.32 -9.87 2.27
CA SER A 154 11.63 -10.37 2.69
C SER A 154 11.74 -11.90 2.62
N THR A 155 10.65 -12.61 2.96
CA THR A 155 10.60 -14.08 2.90
C THR A 155 10.55 -14.59 1.46
N LYS A 156 9.76 -13.94 0.60
CA LYS A 156 9.65 -14.30 -0.82
C LYS A 156 11.02 -14.29 -1.51
N LYS A 157 11.83 -13.26 -1.27
CA LYS A 157 13.19 -13.18 -1.81
C LYS A 157 14.06 -14.36 -1.39
N ASN A 158 14.02 -14.73 -0.11
CA ASN A 158 14.84 -15.85 0.39
C ASN A 158 14.47 -17.18 -0.26
N THR A 159 13.22 -17.35 -0.67
CA THR A 159 12.74 -18.55 -1.38
C THR A 159 13.22 -18.59 -2.83
N ASP A 160 13.24 -17.42 -3.51
CA ASP A 160 13.68 -17.32 -4.91
C ASP A 160 15.21 -17.46 -5.07
N GLN A 161 15.99 -17.16 -4.03
CA GLN A 161 17.48 -17.34 -4.04
C GLN A 161 17.90 -18.78 -3.76
N ASN A 162 17.02 -19.63 -3.25
CA ASN A 162 17.31 -21.06 -2.94
C ASN A 162 16.79 -22.03 -4.02
N ARG A 163 16.39 -21.54 -5.18
CA ARG A 163 16.04 -22.32 -6.37
C ARG A 163 17.05 -22.11 -7.48
#